data_a7d158523349c6bb8b68fb474dca1872
#
_entry.id   a7d158523349c6bb8b68fb474dca1872
#
_cell.length_a   1.000
_cell.length_b   1.000
_cell.length_c   1.000
_cell.angle_alpha   90.00
_cell.angle_beta   90.00
_cell.angle_gamma   90.00
#
_symmetry.space_group_name_H-M   'P 1'
#
loop_
_entity.id
_entity.type
_entity.pdbx_description
1 polymer ?
#
loop_
_entity_poly.entity_id
_entity_poly.type
_entity_poly.pdbx_seq_one_letter_code
_entity_poly.pdbx_strand_id
1 'polypeptide(L)'
;MKIGMLTSGGDCQSLNAAMRGVAKTLYNNTKDVEIYGFLDGYKGMITKNYKLMKEEDFSGILTEGGTILGTSRTPFKYINEPDEEGRDKVAGMIKTYKDLKLDCLVMLGGNGSHKTAALLSQKGLNVVTLPKTIDNDIEGTEMSFGFQSAIDVATRTIDEIHTTAASHSRVFIVEIMGHKTGWLTLHSGIAGGADIILIPEIPYNVDEVLDTIRKREKQGKKFTIIAMAEGAISDEDAKLSKKELKEKRKTYTFPSVAYQLSDELQKKAGQEVRVTIPGHVQRGGIPSASDRIFATRIGVEAAGLILRKDYGNMVCIKDGKFSKIPLEEVAGKTKMVNVDNELIRQAESLGISLGRKA
;
A
#
# COMPACT_ATOMS: atom_id res chain seq x y z
N MET A 1 0.93 24.96 20.59
CA MET A 1 1.13 24.43 19.22
C MET A 1 -0.12 23.70 18.79
N LYS A 2 -0.69 24.02 17.61
CA LYS A 2 -1.94 23.42 17.11
C LYS A 2 -1.68 22.59 15.87
N ILE A 3 -1.92 21.30 15.98
CA ILE A 3 -1.61 20.31 14.94
C ILE A 3 -2.90 19.69 14.42
N GLY A 4 -3.14 19.80 13.11
CA GLY A 4 -4.14 18.99 12.43
C GLY A 4 -3.55 17.60 12.11
N MET A 5 -4.32 16.55 12.30
CA MET A 5 -3.88 15.18 11.96
C MET A 5 -5.00 14.47 11.21
N LEU A 6 -4.67 13.80 10.11
CA LEU A 6 -5.62 12.99 9.36
C LEU A 6 -4.98 11.75 8.73
N THR A 7 -5.80 10.73 8.51
CA THR A 7 -5.48 9.53 7.77
C THR A 7 -6.30 9.48 6.48
N SER A 8 -5.69 9.23 5.33
CA SER A 8 -6.38 9.33 4.04
C SER A 8 -6.09 8.13 3.12
N GLY A 9 -7.10 7.74 2.36
CA GLY A 9 -7.03 6.63 1.42
C GLY A 9 -7.33 5.27 2.06
N GLY A 10 -6.84 4.18 1.46
CA GLY A 10 -6.96 2.84 2.06
C GLY A 10 -6.25 2.77 3.41
N ASP A 11 -6.79 2.04 4.34
CA ASP A 11 -6.19 1.80 5.65
C ASP A 11 -5.05 0.76 5.60
N CYS A 12 -4.35 0.65 6.71
CA CYS A 12 -3.41 -0.43 7.00
C CYS A 12 -3.31 -0.63 8.52
N GLN A 13 -2.67 -1.71 8.94
CA GLN A 13 -2.63 -2.12 10.32
C GLN A 13 -1.91 -1.12 11.25
N SER A 14 -0.90 -0.39 10.77
CA SER A 14 0.02 0.41 11.62
C SER A 14 -0.24 1.91 11.65
N LEU A 15 -1.40 2.38 11.13
CA LEU A 15 -1.78 3.80 11.16
C LEU A 15 -1.79 4.39 12.57
N ASN A 16 -2.41 3.67 13.51
CA ASN A 16 -2.49 4.11 14.90
C ASN A 16 -1.11 4.19 15.56
N ALA A 17 -0.21 3.27 15.24
CA ALA A 17 1.18 3.28 15.73
C ALA A 17 1.93 4.54 15.26
N ALA A 18 1.76 4.93 13.98
CA ALA A 18 2.37 6.13 13.42
C ALA A 18 1.79 7.41 14.06
N MET A 19 0.47 7.53 14.18
CA MET A 19 -0.19 8.67 14.85
C MET A 19 0.27 8.80 16.30
N ARG A 20 0.34 7.68 17.02
CA ARG A 20 0.87 7.64 18.40
C ARG A 20 2.32 8.13 18.47
N GLY A 21 3.16 7.73 17.51
CA GLY A 21 4.55 8.21 17.41
C GLY A 21 4.65 9.73 17.30
N VAL A 22 3.85 10.32 16.41
CA VAL A 22 3.75 11.78 16.27
C VAL A 22 3.28 12.43 17.57
N ALA A 23 2.13 12.01 18.09
CA ALA A 23 1.47 12.66 19.21
C ALA A 23 2.32 12.61 20.50
N LYS A 24 2.78 11.41 20.88
CA LYS A 24 3.60 11.26 22.11
C LYS A 24 4.92 12.02 22.02
N THR A 25 5.54 12.07 20.85
CA THR A 25 6.76 12.87 20.68
C THR A 25 6.49 14.37 20.87
N LEU A 26 5.38 14.88 20.32
CA LEU A 26 5.02 16.30 20.49
C LEU A 26 4.69 16.60 21.94
N TYR A 27 3.85 15.82 22.61
CA TYR A 27 3.51 16.04 24.04
C TYR A 27 4.73 16.01 24.96
N ASN A 28 5.70 15.11 24.70
CA ASN A 28 6.91 15.00 25.54
C ASN A 28 7.95 16.08 25.28
N ASN A 29 7.91 16.78 24.13
CA ASN A 29 8.97 17.73 23.74
C ASN A 29 8.52 19.18 23.64
N THR A 30 7.23 19.46 23.81
CA THR A 30 6.73 20.85 23.82
C THR A 30 5.50 21.00 24.72
N LYS A 31 5.32 22.19 25.29
CA LYS A 31 4.14 22.52 26.11
C LYS A 31 2.97 22.95 25.24
N ASP A 32 1.77 22.83 25.77
CA ASP A 32 0.54 23.38 25.20
C ASP A 32 0.28 22.88 23.75
N VAL A 33 0.35 21.56 23.55
CA VAL A 33 0.02 20.91 22.27
C VAL A 33 -1.47 20.61 22.22
N GLU A 34 -2.13 21.09 21.17
CA GLU A 34 -3.50 20.71 20.81
C GLU A 34 -3.45 19.92 19.50
N ILE A 35 -4.00 18.70 19.47
CA ILE A 35 -4.10 17.87 18.28
C ILE A 35 -5.55 17.78 17.84
N TYR A 36 -5.84 18.26 16.64
CA TYR A 36 -7.14 18.20 15.99
C TYR A 36 -7.15 17.00 15.03
N GLY A 37 -7.73 15.88 15.45
CA GLY A 37 -7.90 14.69 14.63
C GLY A 37 -9.09 14.84 13.69
N PHE A 38 -8.85 15.04 12.39
CA PHE A 38 -9.92 15.13 11.39
C PHE A 38 -10.49 13.75 11.10
N LEU A 39 -11.81 13.61 11.27
CA LEU A 39 -12.52 12.36 11.03
C LEU A 39 -12.70 12.12 9.53
N ASP A 40 -12.56 10.86 9.10
CA ASP A 40 -12.71 10.45 7.69
C ASP A 40 -11.77 11.21 6.72
N GLY A 41 -10.56 11.48 7.16
CA GLY A 41 -9.49 12.03 6.33
C GLY A 41 -9.73 13.45 5.83
N TYR A 42 -9.45 13.71 4.55
CA TYR A 42 -9.67 15.04 3.98
C TYR A 42 -11.13 15.50 4.02
N LYS A 43 -12.09 14.54 4.00
CA LYS A 43 -13.51 14.88 4.15
C LYS A 43 -13.76 15.65 5.45
N GLY A 44 -13.22 15.16 6.56
CA GLY A 44 -13.34 15.85 7.85
C GLY A 44 -12.70 17.24 7.84
N MET A 45 -11.57 17.41 7.15
CA MET A 45 -10.95 18.73 7.00
C MET A 45 -11.79 19.67 6.12
N ILE A 46 -12.41 19.18 5.04
CA ILE A 46 -13.32 19.94 4.17
C ILE A 46 -14.54 20.44 4.96
N THR A 47 -15.14 19.56 5.76
CA THR A 47 -16.38 19.80 6.47
C THR A 47 -16.20 20.35 7.89
N LYS A 48 -14.96 20.57 8.32
CA LYS A 48 -14.60 20.97 9.69
C LYS A 48 -15.09 19.96 10.75
N ASN A 49 -15.07 18.66 10.41
CA ASN A 49 -15.42 17.58 11.31
C ASN A 49 -14.16 16.99 11.94
N TYR A 50 -13.93 17.28 13.23
CA TYR A 50 -12.75 16.86 13.96
C TYR A 50 -13.05 16.55 15.41
N LYS A 51 -12.18 15.78 16.04
CA LYS A 51 -12.11 15.58 17.49
C LYS A 51 -10.86 16.31 18.02
N LEU A 52 -11.01 17.09 19.08
CA LEU A 52 -9.86 17.57 19.85
C LEU A 52 -9.32 16.37 20.65
N MET A 53 -8.14 15.89 20.25
CA MET A 53 -7.53 14.70 20.82
C MET A 53 -6.83 15.03 22.13
N LYS A 54 -6.99 14.13 23.08
CA LYS A 54 -6.28 14.15 24.36
C LYS A 54 -5.08 13.20 24.29
N GLU A 55 -4.09 13.39 25.15
CA GLU A 55 -2.93 12.49 25.23
C GLU A 55 -3.35 11.04 25.49
N GLU A 56 -4.41 10.84 26.27
CA GLU A 56 -4.99 9.54 26.61
C GLU A 56 -5.53 8.80 25.38
N ASP A 57 -6.05 9.52 24.37
CA ASP A 57 -6.56 8.92 23.11
C ASP A 57 -5.45 8.20 22.32
N PHE A 58 -4.19 8.50 22.59
CA PHE A 58 -3.04 7.84 21.97
C PHE A 58 -2.45 6.71 22.84
N SER A 59 -3.08 6.40 23.96
CA SER A 59 -2.71 5.28 24.83
C SER A 59 -3.46 4.01 24.39
N GLY A 60 -2.78 2.86 24.43
CA GLY A 60 -3.39 1.57 24.06
C GLY A 60 -3.44 1.26 22.56
N ILE A 61 -3.41 2.26 21.69
CA ILE A 61 -3.65 2.10 20.24
C ILE A 61 -2.47 1.50 19.44
N LEU A 62 -1.34 1.23 20.05
CA LEU A 62 -0.15 0.69 19.36
C LEU A 62 -0.43 -0.66 18.68
N THR A 63 -1.29 -1.46 19.26
CA THR A 63 -1.65 -2.79 18.78
C THR A 63 -3.01 -2.83 18.06
N GLU A 64 -3.69 -1.69 17.96
CA GLU A 64 -4.96 -1.60 17.25
C GLU A 64 -4.74 -1.35 15.76
N GLY A 65 -5.27 -2.24 14.92
CA GLY A 65 -5.26 -2.07 13.47
C GLY A 65 -6.23 -0.98 12.99
N GLY A 66 -6.10 -0.60 11.73
CA GLY A 66 -6.91 0.47 11.14
C GLY A 66 -6.55 1.85 11.70
N THR A 67 -7.53 2.73 11.83
CA THR A 67 -7.32 4.12 12.27
C THR A 67 -8.44 4.60 13.19
N ILE A 68 -8.06 5.18 14.35
CA ILE A 68 -9.01 5.78 15.30
C ILE A 68 -9.68 7.06 14.77
N LEU A 69 -9.18 7.64 13.68
CA LEU A 69 -9.74 8.83 13.03
C LEU A 69 -10.69 8.48 11.87
N GLY A 70 -10.80 7.21 11.49
CA GLY A 70 -11.46 6.84 10.25
C GLY A 70 -10.69 7.34 9.02
N THR A 71 -11.09 6.89 7.85
CA THR A 71 -10.47 7.28 6.58
C THR A 71 -11.49 7.31 5.46
N SER A 72 -11.26 8.15 4.47
CA SER A 72 -12.03 8.17 3.24
C SER A 72 -11.14 8.42 2.03
N ARG A 73 -11.69 8.09 0.84
CA ARG A 73 -11.02 8.40 -0.42
C ARG A 73 -11.54 9.73 -0.95
N THR A 74 -10.63 10.70 -1.07
CA THR A 74 -10.85 11.96 -1.78
C THR A 74 -9.90 11.97 -3.00
N PRO A 75 -10.34 11.41 -4.16
CA PRO A 75 -9.45 11.25 -5.31
C PRO A 75 -8.96 12.61 -5.82
N PHE A 76 -7.64 12.76 -5.97
CA PHE A 76 -7.02 14.01 -6.42
C PHE A 76 -7.54 14.49 -7.78
N LYS A 77 -7.89 13.58 -8.70
CA LYS A 77 -8.44 13.94 -10.02
C LYS A 77 -9.74 14.76 -9.94
N TYR A 78 -10.46 14.66 -8.82
CA TYR A 78 -11.71 15.40 -8.57
C TYR A 78 -11.55 16.46 -7.48
N ILE A 79 -10.31 16.86 -7.15
CA ILE A 79 -10.04 17.78 -6.04
C ILE A 79 -10.62 19.16 -6.27
N ASN A 80 -10.66 19.61 -7.53
CA ASN A 80 -11.22 20.91 -7.94
C ASN A 80 -12.73 20.87 -8.23
N GLU A 81 -13.35 19.68 -8.20
CA GLU A 81 -14.79 19.56 -8.31
C GLU A 81 -15.41 19.77 -6.92
N PRO A 82 -16.57 20.43 -6.82
CA PRO A 82 -17.28 20.57 -5.55
C PRO A 82 -17.59 19.21 -4.95
N ASP A 83 -17.81 19.17 -3.64
CA ASP A 83 -18.33 17.98 -2.97
C ASP A 83 -19.83 17.80 -3.21
N GLU A 84 -20.45 16.79 -2.59
CA GLU A 84 -21.87 16.47 -2.74
C GLU A 84 -22.81 17.60 -2.26
N GLU A 85 -22.30 18.50 -1.43
CA GLU A 85 -23.04 19.65 -0.90
C GLU A 85 -22.66 20.96 -1.62
N GLY A 86 -21.90 20.87 -2.72
CA GLY A 86 -21.49 22.02 -3.55
C GLY A 86 -20.33 22.84 -2.99
N ARG A 87 -19.59 22.34 -1.98
CA ARG A 87 -18.46 23.07 -1.38
C ARG A 87 -17.18 22.86 -2.20
N ASP A 88 -16.41 23.94 -2.38
CA ASP A 88 -15.05 23.84 -2.87
C ASP A 88 -14.16 23.12 -1.83
N LYS A 89 -13.65 21.96 -2.20
CA LYS A 89 -12.86 21.09 -1.32
C LYS A 89 -11.56 21.76 -0.86
N VAL A 90 -10.85 22.41 -1.77
CA VAL A 90 -9.57 23.06 -1.46
C VAL A 90 -9.78 24.29 -0.58
N ALA A 91 -10.74 25.13 -0.94
CA ALA A 91 -11.09 26.30 -0.13
C ALA A 91 -11.59 25.88 1.27
N GLY A 92 -12.39 24.81 1.38
CA GLY A 92 -12.86 24.25 2.65
C GLY A 92 -11.70 23.83 3.56
N MET A 93 -10.73 23.08 3.03
CA MET A 93 -9.53 22.67 3.77
C MET A 93 -8.70 23.87 4.24
N ILE A 94 -8.46 24.84 3.37
CA ILE A 94 -7.70 26.06 3.71
C ILE A 94 -8.45 26.87 4.78
N LYS A 95 -9.77 27.01 4.64
CA LYS A 95 -10.59 27.72 5.62
C LYS A 95 -10.51 27.06 6.99
N THR A 96 -10.67 25.74 7.06
CA THR A 96 -10.58 24.97 8.32
C THR A 96 -9.21 25.12 8.98
N TYR A 97 -8.12 25.04 8.19
CA TYR A 97 -6.76 25.26 8.69
C TYR A 97 -6.60 26.63 9.34
N LYS A 98 -7.09 27.69 8.67
CA LYS A 98 -7.02 29.09 9.16
C LYS A 98 -7.92 29.33 10.36
N ASP A 99 -9.17 28.82 10.32
CA ASP A 99 -10.15 29.00 11.42
C ASP A 99 -9.64 28.39 12.72
N LEU A 100 -9.02 27.20 12.66
CA LEU A 100 -8.43 26.52 13.81
C LEU A 100 -7.06 27.07 14.19
N LYS A 101 -6.48 27.94 13.37
CA LYS A 101 -5.12 28.50 13.54
C LYS A 101 -4.09 27.38 13.69
N LEU A 102 -4.15 26.38 12.81
CA LEU A 102 -3.22 25.26 12.85
C LEU A 102 -1.80 25.73 12.51
N ASP A 103 -0.82 25.26 13.26
CA ASP A 103 0.60 25.48 12.99
C ASP A 103 1.12 24.52 11.92
N CYS A 104 0.57 23.29 11.87
CA CYS A 104 0.95 22.26 10.89
C CYS A 104 -0.20 21.26 10.68
N LEU A 105 -0.28 20.70 9.48
CA LEU A 105 -1.10 19.55 9.14
C LEU A 105 -0.21 18.32 8.98
N VAL A 106 -0.50 17.26 9.73
CA VAL A 106 0.11 15.93 9.60
C VAL A 106 -0.82 15.04 8.80
N MET A 107 -0.36 14.53 7.65
CA MET A 107 -1.13 13.66 6.78
C MET A 107 -0.46 12.30 6.65
N LEU A 108 -1.21 11.25 7.01
CA LEU A 108 -0.82 9.86 6.81
C LEU A 108 -1.58 9.30 5.61
N GLY A 109 -0.89 9.03 4.50
CA GLY A 109 -1.60 8.62 3.29
C GLY A 109 -0.74 8.05 2.17
N GLY A 110 -1.40 7.56 1.13
CA GLY A 110 -0.77 7.02 -0.07
C GLY A 110 -0.54 8.08 -1.16
N ASN A 111 -0.17 7.64 -2.37
CA ASN A 111 0.18 8.50 -3.50
C ASN A 111 -0.85 9.60 -3.81
N GLY A 112 -2.14 9.26 -3.83
CA GLY A 112 -3.20 10.24 -4.07
C GLY A 112 -3.26 11.32 -2.99
N SER A 113 -3.05 10.94 -1.73
CA SER A 113 -3.08 11.84 -0.58
C SER A 113 -1.88 12.79 -0.57
N HIS A 114 -0.70 12.32 -1.01
CA HIS A 114 0.50 13.17 -1.17
C HIS A 114 0.30 14.27 -2.23
N LYS A 115 -0.45 13.99 -3.31
CA LYS A 115 -0.81 15.03 -4.29
C LYS A 115 -1.64 16.15 -3.67
N THR A 116 -2.62 15.80 -2.84
CA THR A 116 -3.42 16.80 -2.11
C THR A 116 -2.57 17.54 -1.09
N ALA A 117 -1.69 16.87 -0.36
CA ALA A 117 -0.78 17.48 0.59
C ALA A 117 0.18 18.47 -0.09
N ALA A 118 0.75 18.11 -1.24
CA ALA A 118 1.61 19.00 -2.05
C ALA A 118 0.84 20.24 -2.52
N LEU A 119 -0.39 20.07 -3.00
CA LEU A 119 -1.25 21.20 -3.37
C LEU A 119 -1.52 22.14 -2.21
N LEU A 120 -1.84 21.61 -1.02
CA LEU A 120 -2.06 22.41 0.18
C LEU A 120 -0.78 23.15 0.62
N SER A 121 0.38 22.50 0.54
CA SER A 121 1.68 23.10 0.81
C SER A 121 1.96 24.28 -0.16
N GLN A 122 1.71 24.10 -1.46
CA GLN A 122 1.82 25.16 -2.47
C GLN A 122 0.85 26.33 -2.22
N LYS A 123 -0.28 26.06 -1.56
CA LYS A 123 -1.23 27.10 -1.12
C LYS A 123 -0.84 27.76 0.21
N GLY A 124 0.34 27.47 0.73
CA GLY A 124 0.91 28.12 1.92
C GLY A 124 0.55 27.47 3.26
N LEU A 125 0.03 26.23 3.27
CA LEU A 125 -0.17 25.48 4.49
C LEU A 125 1.13 24.77 4.87
N ASN A 126 1.45 24.74 6.17
CA ASN A 126 2.53 23.92 6.70
C ASN A 126 2.05 22.45 6.75
N VAL A 127 2.68 21.59 6.01
CA VAL A 127 2.29 20.17 5.91
C VAL A 127 3.51 19.28 6.13
N VAL A 128 3.34 18.21 6.90
CA VAL A 128 4.28 17.10 7.04
C VAL A 128 3.53 15.81 6.74
N THR A 129 4.11 14.92 5.94
CA THR A 129 3.43 13.70 5.55
C THR A 129 4.21 12.45 5.89
N LEU A 130 3.48 11.35 6.06
CA LEU A 130 4.02 10.02 6.34
C LEU A 130 3.56 9.04 5.26
N PRO A 131 4.47 8.21 4.70
CA PRO A 131 4.18 7.29 3.61
C PRO A 131 3.39 6.07 4.10
N LYS A 132 2.09 6.05 3.87
CA LYS A 132 1.16 5.00 4.30
C LYS A 132 0.60 4.26 3.08
N THR A 133 1.01 3.03 2.90
CA THR A 133 0.40 2.09 1.96
C THR A 133 0.92 0.68 2.23
N ILE A 134 0.09 -0.33 1.96
CA ILE A 134 0.53 -1.73 1.94
C ILE A 134 1.25 -2.09 0.63
N ASP A 135 1.13 -1.26 -0.39
CA ASP A 135 1.63 -1.53 -1.75
C ASP A 135 3.12 -1.18 -1.92
N ASN A 136 3.71 -0.46 -0.97
CA ASN A 136 5.09 0.07 -1.00
C ASN A 136 5.41 0.85 -2.30
N ASP A 137 4.42 1.55 -2.83
CA ASP A 137 4.45 2.19 -4.15
C ASP A 137 4.75 3.71 -4.12
N ILE A 138 5.12 4.26 -2.94
CA ILE A 138 5.43 5.69 -2.79
C ILE A 138 6.86 5.97 -3.19
N GLU A 139 7.05 6.84 -4.16
CA GLU A 139 8.37 7.28 -4.63
C GLU A 139 9.13 8.02 -3.53
N GLY A 140 10.47 7.91 -3.53
CA GLY A 140 11.36 8.63 -2.63
C GLY A 140 11.50 8.02 -1.22
N THR A 141 10.90 6.86 -0.97
CA THR A 141 11.14 6.08 0.26
C THR A 141 11.35 4.61 -0.05
N GLU A 142 12.26 3.97 0.66
CA GLU A 142 12.49 2.52 0.53
C GLU A 142 11.29 1.72 1.01
N MET A 143 10.63 2.18 2.07
CA MET A 143 9.52 1.45 2.68
C MET A 143 8.42 2.40 3.15
N SER A 144 7.18 1.97 2.98
CA SER A 144 5.98 2.57 3.58
C SER A 144 5.49 1.72 4.75
N PHE A 145 4.90 2.35 5.76
CA PHE A 145 4.30 1.58 6.84
C PHE A 145 2.94 1.00 6.42
N GLY A 146 2.62 -0.16 6.96
CA GLY A 146 1.56 -1.07 6.52
C GLY A 146 2.07 -2.21 5.63
N PHE A 147 3.18 -2.02 4.94
CA PHE A 147 3.73 -2.99 4.01
C PHE A 147 4.18 -4.29 4.70
N GLN A 148 4.96 -4.19 5.80
CA GLN A 148 5.44 -5.37 6.51
C GLN A 148 4.29 -6.22 7.09
N SER A 149 3.29 -5.59 7.66
CA SER A 149 2.11 -6.31 8.16
C SER A 149 1.33 -7.00 7.05
N ALA A 150 1.23 -6.37 5.87
CA ALA A 150 0.57 -6.97 4.72
C ALA A 150 1.37 -8.15 4.14
N ILE A 151 2.72 -8.07 4.14
CA ILE A 151 3.58 -9.22 3.78
C ILE A 151 3.27 -10.40 4.71
N ASP A 152 3.20 -10.20 6.02
CA ASP A 152 2.94 -11.27 6.99
C ASP A 152 1.60 -11.95 6.73
N VAL A 153 0.54 -11.18 6.42
CA VAL A 153 -0.78 -11.72 6.09
C VAL A 153 -0.77 -12.50 4.78
N ALA A 154 -0.14 -11.95 3.74
CA ALA A 154 -0.06 -12.60 2.43
C ALA A 154 0.79 -13.87 2.50
N THR A 155 1.94 -13.83 3.20
CA THR A 155 2.81 -15.00 3.43
C THR A 155 2.06 -16.09 4.17
N ARG A 156 1.36 -15.76 5.27
CA ARG A 156 0.55 -16.74 6.00
C ARG A 156 -0.50 -17.40 5.10
N THR A 157 -1.14 -16.64 4.22
CA THR A 157 -2.10 -17.22 3.25
C THR A 157 -1.41 -18.24 2.34
N ILE A 158 -0.21 -17.95 1.85
CA ILE A 158 0.57 -18.88 1.03
C ILE A 158 0.95 -20.14 1.83
N ASP A 159 1.41 -19.97 3.08
CA ASP A 159 1.78 -21.07 3.99
C ASP A 159 0.60 -22.02 4.24
N GLU A 160 -0.59 -21.47 4.47
CA GLU A 160 -1.81 -22.26 4.67
C GLU A 160 -2.19 -23.03 3.40
N ILE A 161 -1.98 -22.46 2.21
CA ILE A 161 -2.21 -23.12 0.92
C ILE A 161 -1.21 -24.26 0.68
N HIS A 162 0.04 -24.17 1.13
CA HIS A 162 1.03 -25.24 0.95
C HIS A 162 0.55 -26.59 1.44
N THR A 163 -0.07 -26.64 2.61
CA THR A 163 -0.51 -27.90 3.23
C THR A 163 -1.64 -28.56 2.45
N THR A 164 -2.62 -27.78 1.98
CA THR A 164 -3.73 -28.29 1.16
C THR A 164 -3.29 -28.62 -0.27
N ALA A 165 -2.37 -27.82 -0.84
CA ALA A 165 -1.81 -28.08 -2.17
C ALA A 165 -1.06 -29.43 -2.20
N ALA A 166 -0.24 -29.70 -1.19
CA ALA A 166 0.48 -30.97 -1.05
C ALA A 166 -0.47 -32.18 -0.94
N SER A 167 -1.61 -32.01 -0.26
CA SER A 167 -2.60 -33.09 -0.08
C SER A 167 -3.35 -33.46 -1.36
N HIS A 168 -3.54 -32.49 -2.26
CA HIS A 168 -4.41 -32.64 -3.44
C HIS A 168 -3.69 -32.68 -4.78
N SER A 169 -2.37 -32.48 -4.82
CA SER A 169 -1.58 -32.49 -6.06
C SER A 169 -2.13 -31.50 -7.11
N ARG A 170 -2.38 -30.23 -6.73
CA ARG A 170 -3.04 -29.23 -7.55
C ARG A 170 -2.17 -28.00 -7.78
N VAL A 171 -2.56 -27.19 -8.75
CA VAL A 171 -2.04 -25.82 -8.92
C VAL A 171 -2.91 -24.86 -8.13
N PHE A 172 -2.30 -24.00 -7.34
CA PHE A 172 -2.96 -22.93 -6.62
C PHE A 172 -2.44 -21.57 -7.05
N ILE A 173 -3.35 -20.62 -7.28
CA ILE A 173 -3.03 -19.21 -7.52
C ILE A 173 -3.50 -18.42 -6.31
N VAL A 174 -2.59 -17.70 -5.67
CA VAL A 174 -2.91 -16.77 -4.58
C VAL A 174 -2.81 -15.34 -5.14
N GLU A 175 -3.96 -14.67 -5.30
CA GLU A 175 -3.99 -13.28 -5.77
C GLU A 175 -3.72 -12.31 -4.62
N ILE A 176 -2.68 -11.52 -4.76
CA ILE A 176 -2.15 -10.63 -3.73
C ILE A 176 -2.39 -9.18 -4.15
N MET A 177 -2.79 -8.33 -3.22
CA MET A 177 -2.92 -6.89 -3.42
C MET A 177 -1.57 -6.25 -3.79
N GLY A 178 -1.57 -5.00 -4.18
CA GLY A 178 -0.39 -4.24 -4.60
C GLY A 178 -0.72 -3.19 -5.66
N HIS A 179 -2.01 -3.09 -6.02
CA HIS A 179 -2.54 -2.15 -7.01
C HIS A 179 -1.80 -2.27 -8.36
N LYS A 180 -0.82 -1.38 -8.62
CA LYS A 180 -0.08 -1.32 -9.89
C LYS A 180 1.34 -1.83 -9.77
N THR A 181 1.77 -2.24 -8.59
CA THR A 181 3.15 -2.64 -8.31
C THR A 181 3.21 -4.04 -7.72
N GLY A 182 4.32 -4.71 -7.96
CA GLY A 182 4.54 -6.10 -7.54
C GLY A 182 5.27 -6.25 -6.20
N TRP A 183 5.54 -5.17 -5.47
CA TRP A 183 6.33 -5.24 -4.24
C TRP A 183 5.78 -6.24 -3.22
N LEU A 184 4.49 -6.16 -2.94
CA LEU A 184 3.84 -7.03 -1.95
C LEU A 184 3.88 -8.49 -2.39
N THR A 185 3.57 -8.75 -3.66
CA THR A 185 3.56 -10.10 -4.23
C THR A 185 4.96 -10.70 -4.30
N LEU A 186 5.97 -9.91 -4.68
CA LEU A 186 7.35 -10.36 -4.75
C LEU A 186 7.87 -10.79 -3.37
N HIS A 187 7.69 -9.94 -2.36
CA HIS A 187 8.15 -10.24 -1.00
C HIS A 187 7.40 -11.42 -0.39
N SER A 188 6.08 -11.42 -0.44
CA SER A 188 5.28 -12.51 0.14
C SER A 188 5.41 -13.82 -0.63
N GLY A 189 5.58 -13.78 -1.96
CA GLY A 189 5.81 -14.95 -2.79
C GLY A 189 7.14 -15.63 -2.48
N ILE A 190 8.22 -14.85 -2.30
CA ILE A 190 9.52 -15.39 -1.89
C ILE A 190 9.42 -15.93 -0.45
N ALA A 191 8.87 -15.16 0.47
CA ALA A 191 8.76 -15.54 1.88
C ALA A 191 7.89 -16.78 2.08
N GLY A 192 6.80 -16.93 1.33
CA GLY A 192 5.90 -18.08 1.36
C GLY A 192 6.33 -19.23 0.46
N GLY A 193 7.48 -19.16 -0.21
CA GLY A 193 7.99 -20.25 -1.05
C GLY A 193 7.14 -20.54 -2.29
N ALA A 194 6.57 -19.53 -2.93
CA ALA A 194 5.86 -19.69 -4.19
C ALA A 194 6.81 -20.16 -5.29
N ASP A 195 6.33 -21.00 -6.17
CA ASP A 195 7.10 -21.58 -7.28
C ASP A 195 7.12 -20.63 -8.50
N ILE A 196 6.08 -19.83 -8.62
CA ILE A 196 5.91 -18.82 -9.68
C ILE A 196 5.43 -17.53 -9.03
N ILE A 197 6.04 -16.40 -9.40
CA ILE A 197 5.64 -15.07 -8.92
C ILE A 197 5.36 -14.18 -10.13
N LEU A 198 4.11 -13.68 -10.24
CA LEU A 198 3.67 -12.85 -11.37
C LEU A 198 3.37 -11.44 -10.89
N ILE A 199 4.12 -10.45 -11.41
CA ILE A 199 4.02 -9.05 -11.01
C ILE A 199 3.72 -8.14 -12.21
N PRO A 200 3.11 -6.97 -12.01
CA PRO A 200 2.74 -6.06 -13.11
C PRO A 200 3.89 -5.58 -13.98
N GLU A 201 5.08 -5.46 -13.39
CA GLU A 201 6.28 -4.93 -14.04
C GLU A 201 6.93 -5.92 -15.01
N ILE A 202 6.59 -7.22 -14.86
CA ILE A 202 7.06 -8.29 -15.74
C ILE A 202 5.85 -8.98 -16.35
N PRO A 203 5.43 -8.59 -17.58
CA PRO A 203 4.34 -9.27 -18.27
C PRO A 203 4.62 -10.76 -18.42
N TYR A 204 3.66 -11.59 -17.99
CA TYR A 204 3.84 -13.04 -18.02
C TYR A 204 3.34 -13.65 -19.32
N ASN A 205 4.01 -14.72 -19.75
CA ASN A 205 3.58 -15.58 -20.82
C ASN A 205 2.93 -16.85 -20.25
N VAL A 206 1.72 -17.16 -20.67
CA VAL A 206 0.96 -18.32 -20.16
C VAL A 206 1.66 -19.65 -20.46
N ASP A 207 2.30 -19.77 -21.62
CA ASP A 207 3.00 -20.98 -22.00
C ASP A 207 4.26 -21.21 -21.15
N GLU A 208 4.98 -20.14 -20.75
CA GLU A 208 6.09 -20.24 -19.79
C GLU A 208 5.65 -20.64 -18.39
N VAL A 209 4.47 -20.17 -17.96
CA VAL A 209 3.85 -20.62 -16.71
C VAL A 209 3.52 -22.11 -16.77
N LEU A 210 2.91 -22.58 -17.88
CA LEU A 210 2.61 -23.99 -18.12
C LEU A 210 3.86 -24.87 -18.18
N ASP A 211 4.91 -24.39 -18.86
CA ASP A 211 6.15 -25.15 -18.97
C ASP A 211 6.85 -25.29 -17.61
N THR A 212 6.78 -24.25 -16.77
CA THR A 212 7.25 -24.32 -15.38
C THR A 212 6.47 -25.37 -14.60
N ILE A 213 5.15 -25.39 -14.68
CA ILE A 213 4.31 -26.40 -14.01
C ILE A 213 4.68 -27.80 -14.49
N ARG A 214 4.74 -28.04 -15.80
CA ARG A 214 5.10 -29.34 -16.40
C ARG A 214 6.50 -29.81 -16.03
N LYS A 215 7.48 -28.89 -15.99
CA LYS A 215 8.85 -29.18 -15.55
C LYS A 215 8.89 -29.65 -14.11
N ARG A 216 8.14 -29.00 -13.24
CA ARG A 216 8.01 -29.39 -11.83
C ARG A 216 7.38 -30.78 -11.67
N GLU A 217 6.33 -31.09 -12.42
CA GLU A 217 5.70 -32.42 -12.42
C GLU A 217 6.68 -33.52 -12.87
N LYS A 218 7.41 -33.29 -13.95
CA LYS A 218 8.49 -34.19 -14.41
C LYS A 218 9.56 -34.45 -13.36
N GLN A 219 9.79 -33.47 -12.47
CA GLN A 219 10.71 -33.59 -11.33
C GLN A 219 10.07 -34.26 -10.10
N GLY A 220 8.83 -34.74 -10.22
CA GLY A 220 8.11 -35.41 -9.12
C GLY A 220 7.48 -34.44 -8.10
N LYS A 221 7.44 -33.14 -8.40
CA LYS A 221 6.75 -32.15 -7.55
C LYS A 221 5.23 -32.27 -7.77
N LYS A 222 4.50 -32.53 -6.70
CA LYS A 222 3.05 -32.85 -6.78
C LYS A 222 2.15 -31.63 -6.92
N PHE A 223 2.61 -30.44 -6.57
CA PHE A 223 1.81 -29.20 -6.62
C PHE A 223 2.64 -28.02 -7.07
N THR A 224 1.98 -26.95 -7.45
CA THR A 224 2.61 -25.65 -7.78
C THR A 224 1.81 -24.51 -7.17
N ILE A 225 2.51 -23.57 -6.53
CA ILE A 225 1.92 -22.37 -5.97
C ILE A 225 2.37 -21.16 -6.80
N ILE A 226 1.39 -20.40 -7.27
CA ILE A 226 1.58 -19.16 -8.03
C ILE A 226 1.16 -18.00 -7.14
N ALA A 227 2.08 -17.12 -6.75
CA ALA A 227 1.78 -15.83 -6.16
C ALA A 227 1.56 -14.82 -7.29
N MET A 228 0.37 -14.24 -7.40
CA MET A 228 -0.01 -13.37 -8.51
C MET A 228 -0.49 -12.03 -8.01
N ALA A 229 0.13 -10.93 -8.44
CA ALA A 229 -0.34 -9.60 -8.11
C ALA A 229 -1.70 -9.31 -8.78
N GLU A 230 -2.60 -8.62 -8.08
CA GLU A 230 -3.90 -8.18 -8.66
C GLU A 230 -3.75 -7.30 -9.91
N GLY A 231 -2.58 -6.67 -10.06
CA GLY A 231 -2.21 -5.86 -11.22
C GLY A 231 -1.45 -6.60 -12.30
N ALA A 232 -1.13 -7.89 -12.13
CA ALA A 232 -0.38 -8.66 -13.11
C ALA A 232 -1.06 -8.65 -14.49
N ILE A 233 -0.25 -8.71 -15.55
CA ILE A 233 -0.69 -8.60 -16.93
C ILE A 233 0.03 -9.62 -17.79
N SER A 234 -0.69 -10.26 -18.72
CA SER A 234 -0.06 -11.12 -19.70
C SER A 234 0.73 -10.33 -20.75
N ASP A 235 1.67 -10.97 -21.43
CA ASP A 235 2.42 -10.36 -22.52
C ASP A 235 1.54 -9.98 -23.73
N GLU A 236 0.41 -10.66 -23.92
CA GLU A 236 -0.60 -10.29 -24.89
C GLU A 236 -1.35 -9.01 -24.48
N ASP A 237 -1.77 -8.94 -23.24
CA ASP A 237 -2.49 -7.78 -22.69
C ASP A 237 -1.61 -6.54 -22.57
N ALA A 238 -0.30 -6.73 -22.35
CA ALA A 238 0.67 -5.64 -22.30
C ALA A 238 0.82 -4.89 -23.63
N LYS A 239 0.43 -5.50 -24.75
CA LYS A 239 0.41 -4.88 -26.10
C LYS A 239 -0.81 -3.97 -26.31
N LEU A 240 -1.84 -4.10 -25.47
CA LEU A 240 -3.06 -3.31 -25.59
C LEU A 240 -2.87 -1.91 -25.00
N SER A 241 -3.56 -0.93 -25.57
CA SER A 241 -3.69 0.38 -24.94
C SER A 241 -4.46 0.27 -23.62
N LYS A 242 -4.27 1.25 -22.73
CA LYS A 242 -5.00 1.30 -21.44
C LYS A 242 -6.52 1.26 -21.62
N LYS A 243 -7.04 1.82 -22.72
CA LYS A 243 -8.47 1.82 -23.05
C LYS A 243 -8.93 0.43 -23.47
N GLU A 244 -8.22 -0.22 -24.36
CA GLU A 244 -8.52 -1.58 -24.84
C GLU A 244 -8.46 -2.59 -23.69
N LEU A 245 -7.42 -2.53 -22.87
CA LEU A 245 -7.29 -3.38 -21.70
C LEU A 245 -8.46 -3.19 -20.71
N LYS A 246 -8.89 -1.95 -20.50
CA LYS A 246 -10.03 -1.65 -19.63
C LYS A 246 -11.33 -2.23 -20.22
N GLU A 247 -11.55 -2.13 -21.53
CA GLU A 247 -12.72 -2.74 -22.19
C GLU A 247 -12.65 -4.28 -22.12
N LYS A 248 -11.49 -4.87 -22.41
CA LYS A 248 -11.28 -6.32 -22.29
C LYS A 248 -11.61 -6.81 -20.87
N ARG A 249 -11.13 -6.12 -19.83
CA ARG A 249 -11.40 -6.49 -18.44
C ARG A 249 -12.88 -6.43 -18.03
N LYS A 250 -13.71 -5.65 -18.74
CA LYS A 250 -15.17 -5.65 -18.53
C LYS A 250 -15.85 -6.93 -19.00
N THR A 251 -15.23 -7.66 -19.91
CA THR A 251 -15.76 -8.92 -20.44
C THR A 251 -15.42 -10.12 -19.56
N TYR A 252 -14.60 -9.93 -18.53
CA TYR A 252 -14.21 -10.99 -17.62
C TYR A 252 -15.41 -11.45 -16.79
N THR A 253 -15.61 -12.77 -16.71
CA THR A 253 -16.65 -13.37 -15.87
C THR A 253 -16.44 -13.04 -14.40
N PHE A 254 -15.18 -12.95 -13.97
CA PHE A 254 -14.78 -12.56 -12.62
C PHE A 254 -13.83 -11.36 -12.69
N PRO A 255 -13.95 -10.37 -11.82
CA PRO A 255 -13.08 -9.18 -11.80
C PRO A 255 -11.70 -9.48 -11.17
N SER A 256 -11.07 -10.59 -11.53
CA SER A 256 -9.81 -11.07 -10.98
C SER A 256 -8.94 -11.64 -12.09
N VAL A 257 -7.66 -11.22 -12.11
CA VAL A 257 -6.67 -11.71 -13.07
C VAL A 257 -6.26 -13.15 -12.76
N ALA A 258 -6.33 -13.58 -11.51
CA ALA A 258 -6.04 -14.96 -11.11
C ALA A 258 -7.07 -15.96 -11.68
N TYR A 259 -8.34 -15.57 -11.72
CA TYR A 259 -9.37 -16.41 -12.36
C TYR A 259 -9.18 -16.50 -13.88
N GLN A 260 -8.72 -15.40 -14.53
CA GLN A 260 -8.42 -15.46 -15.97
C GLN A 260 -7.27 -16.43 -16.26
N LEU A 261 -6.18 -16.32 -15.49
CA LEU A 261 -5.06 -17.25 -15.62
C LEU A 261 -5.50 -18.69 -15.30
N SER A 262 -6.32 -18.90 -14.28
CA SER A 262 -6.87 -20.22 -13.93
C SER A 262 -7.62 -20.86 -15.10
N ASP A 263 -8.53 -20.11 -15.74
CA ASP A 263 -9.30 -20.59 -16.90
C ASP A 263 -8.39 -20.97 -18.07
N GLU A 264 -7.36 -20.18 -18.34
CA GLU A 264 -6.40 -20.43 -19.42
C GLU A 264 -5.55 -21.69 -19.12
N LEU A 265 -5.05 -21.83 -17.89
CA LEU A 265 -4.29 -23.00 -17.48
C LEU A 265 -5.12 -24.29 -17.52
N GLN A 266 -6.38 -24.27 -17.08
CA GLN A 266 -7.27 -25.41 -17.13
C GLN A 266 -7.56 -25.85 -18.57
N LYS A 267 -7.82 -24.90 -19.48
CA LYS A 267 -8.07 -25.17 -20.90
C LYS A 267 -6.86 -25.79 -21.62
N LYS A 268 -5.63 -25.30 -21.30
CA LYS A 268 -4.40 -25.71 -21.98
C LYS A 268 -3.75 -26.99 -21.39
N ALA A 269 -3.89 -27.22 -20.10
CA ALA A 269 -3.18 -28.29 -19.39
C ALA A 269 -4.07 -29.40 -18.85
N GLY A 270 -5.39 -29.18 -18.78
CA GLY A 270 -6.33 -30.12 -18.16
C GLY A 270 -6.13 -30.33 -16.66
N GLN A 271 -5.31 -29.49 -16.02
CA GLN A 271 -5.04 -29.53 -14.58
C GLN A 271 -6.08 -28.79 -13.79
N GLU A 272 -6.39 -29.28 -12.60
CA GLU A 272 -7.26 -28.59 -11.68
C GLU A 272 -6.51 -27.41 -11.02
N VAL A 273 -6.95 -26.19 -11.32
CA VAL A 273 -6.40 -24.94 -10.74
C VAL A 273 -7.38 -24.37 -9.74
N ARG A 274 -6.89 -23.98 -8.58
CA ARG A 274 -7.66 -23.33 -7.52
C ARG A 274 -7.15 -21.90 -7.29
N VAL A 275 -8.08 -20.98 -7.03
CA VAL A 275 -7.76 -19.57 -6.77
C VAL A 275 -8.12 -19.22 -5.33
N THR A 276 -7.22 -18.52 -4.67
CA THR A 276 -7.44 -17.94 -3.34
C THR A 276 -7.16 -16.45 -3.41
N ILE A 277 -8.10 -15.63 -2.95
CA ILE A 277 -8.00 -14.17 -2.95
C ILE A 277 -8.21 -13.67 -1.51
N PRO A 278 -7.16 -13.44 -0.72
CA PRO A 278 -7.29 -12.91 0.64
C PRO A 278 -7.90 -11.50 0.66
N GLY A 279 -7.72 -10.71 -0.41
CA GLY A 279 -8.35 -9.40 -0.56
C GLY A 279 -8.04 -8.47 0.63
N HIS A 280 -9.07 -7.81 1.17
CA HIS A 280 -8.92 -6.82 2.24
C HIS A 280 -8.42 -7.38 3.59
N VAL A 281 -8.36 -8.70 3.78
CA VAL A 281 -7.71 -9.29 4.96
C VAL A 281 -6.24 -8.84 5.07
N GLN A 282 -5.59 -8.57 3.93
CA GLN A 282 -4.23 -8.03 3.87
C GLN A 282 -4.08 -6.61 4.46
N ARG A 283 -5.17 -5.88 4.70
CA ARG A 283 -5.18 -4.57 5.36
C ARG A 283 -5.58 -4.63 6.83
N GLY A 284 -6.17 -5.75 7.25
CA GLY A 284 -6.79 -5.91 8.56
C GLY A 284 -5.88 -6.55 9.59
N GLY A 285 -6.37 -6.60 10.81
CA GLY A 285 -5.71 -7.25 11.92
C GLY A 285 -4.68 -6.39 12.65
N ILE A 286 -3.91 -7.03 13.50
CA ILE A 286 -2.90 -6.39 14.36
C ILE A 286 -1.64 -6.11 13.55
N PRO A 287 -1.01 -4.93 13.69
CA PRO A 287 0.26 -4.66 13.00
C PRO A 287 1.38 -5.58 13.53
N SER A 288 2.25 -6.03 12.63
CA SER A 288 3.43 -6.82 12.98
C SER A 288 4.39 -6.03 13.89
N ALA A 289 5.24 -6.73 14.64
CA ALA A 289 6.23 -6.08 15.51
C ALA A 289 7.15 -5.14 14.72
N SER A 290 7.61 -5.56 13.54
CA SER A 290 8.47 -4.76 12.65
C SER A 290 7.77 -3.49 12.20
N ASP A 291 6.51 -3.59 11.80
CA ASP A 291 5.73 -2.47 11.31
C ASP A 291 5.35 -1.48 12.43
N ARG A 292 5.07 -1.97 13.65
CA ARG A 292 4.86 -1.12 14.84
C ARG A 292 6.09 -0.26 15.13
N ILE A 293 7.27 -0.87 15.13
CA ILE A 293 8.54 -0.17 15.35
C ILE A 293 8.75 0.86 14.24
N PHE A 294 8.58 0.45 13.00
CA PHE A 294 8.79 1.29 11.84
C PHE A 294 7.81 2.48 11.82
N ALA A 295 6.51 2.24 11.98
CA ALA A 295 5.48 3.27 12.01
C ALA A 295 5.68 4.25 13.19
N THR A 296 6.06 3.74 14.38
CA THR A 296 6.40 4.58 15.52
C THR A 296 7.57 5.51 15.20
N ARG A 297 8.67 4.97 14.65
CA ARG A 297 9.87 5.75 14.31
C ARG A 297 9.57 6.81 13.25
N ILE A 298 8.83 6.47 12.20
CA ILE A 298 8.40 7.44 11.18
C ILE A 298 7.56 8.58 11.80
N GLY A 299 6.70 8.25 12.78
CA GLY A 299 5.94 9.22 13.54
C GLY A 299 6.82 10.14 14.38
N VAL A 300 7.85 9.61 15.03
CA VAL A 300 8.86 10.38 15.79
C VAL A 300 9.60 11.36 14.88
N GLU A 301 10.04 10.91 13.70
CA GLU A 301 10.73 11.79 12.74
C GLU A 301 9.81 12.89 12.20
N ALA A 302 8.53 12.58 11.94
CA ALA A 302 7.55 13.59 11.54
C ALA A 302 7.38 14.68 12.63
N ALA A 303 7.27 14.27 13.89
CA ALA A 303 7.24 15.21 15.01
C ALA A 303 8.53 16.05 15.10
N GLY A 304 9.68 15.45 14.82
CA GLY A 304 10.96 16.15 14.72
C GLY A 304 10.96 17.25 13.65
N LEU A 305 10.39 16.97 12.46
CA LEU A 305 10.22 18.01 11.42
C LEU A 305 9.32 19.15 11.89
N ILE A 306 8.21 18.82 12.55
CA ILE A 306 7.28 19.81 13.08
C ILE A 306 7.95 20.74 14.12
N LEU A 307 8.68 20.15 15.08
CA LEU A 307 9.39 20.90 16.12
C LEU A 307 10.47 21.82 15.56
N ARG A 308 11.12 21.44 14.47
CA ARG A 308 12.09 22.26 13.73
C ARG A 308 11.45 23.22 12.72
N LYS A 309 10.11 23.19 12.58
CA LYS A 309 9.35 23.97 11.57
C LYS A 309 9.79 23.67 10.13
N ASP A 310 10.16 22.43 9.87
CA ASP A 310 10.66 21.95 8.58
C ASP A 310 9.51 21.31 7.79
N TYR A 311 8.67 22.16 7.24
CA TYR A 311 7.43 21.78 6.57
C TYR A 311 7.60 21.53 5.06
N GLY A 312 6.54 21.05 4.40
CA GLY A 312 6.52 20.76 2.98
C GLY A 312 7.23 19.45 2.61
N ASN A 313 7.45 18.58 3.59
CA ASN A 313 8.22 17.36 3.43
C ASN A 313 7.43 16.09 3.79
N MET A 314 7.78 14.98 3.15
CA MET A 314 7.44 13.63 3.56
C MET A 314 8.63 13.04 4.33
N VAL A 315 8.35 12.39 5.47
CA VAL A 315 9.35 11.53 6.12
C VAL A 315 9.59 10.31 5.24
N CYS A 316 10.85 9.95 5.04
CA CYS A 316 11.22 8.80 4.21
C CYS A 316 12.35 7.98 4.83
N ILE A 317 12.61 6.80 4.27
CA ILE A 317 13.85 6.06 4.48
C ILE A 317 14.65 6.10 3.18
N LYS A 318 15.94 6.40 3.32
CA LYS A 318 16.92 6.39 2.26
C LYS A 318 18.24 5.85 2.80
N ASP A 319 18.82 4.87 2.11
CA ASP A 319 20.03 4.16 2.52
C ASP A 319 19.95 3.61 3.98
N GLY A 320 18.77 3.03 4.30
CA GLY A 320 18.47 2.48 5.63
C GLY A 320 18.33 3.52 6.76
N LYS A 321 18.36 4.82 6.46
CA LYS A 321 18.27 5.92 7.43
C LYS A 321 17.01 6.75 7.23
N PHE A 322 16.43 7.22 8.33
CA PHE A 322 15.34 8.18 8.25
C PHE A 322 15.84 9.52 7.70
N SER A 323 15.05 10.07 6.82
CA SER A 323 15.33 11.31 6.11
C SER A 323 14.00 12.01 5.76
N LYS A 324 14.08 13.05 4.96
CA LYS A 324 12.94 13.76 4.41
C LYS A 324 13.10 13.96 2.91
N ILE A 325 11.98 14.13 2.22
CA ILE A 325 11.95 14.47 0.80
C ILE A 325 10.84 15.52 0.58
N PRO A 326 11.06 16.56 -0.26
CA PRO A 326 10.04 17.53 -0.60
C PRO A 326 8.80 16.87 -1.20
N LEU A 327 7.61 17.32 -0.80
CA LEU A 327 6.33 16.76 -1.28
C LEU A 327 6.16 16.83 -2.79
N GLU A 328 6.70 17.85 -3.44
CA GLU A 328 6.66 18.02 -4.89
C GLU A 328 7.47 16.95 -5.66
N GLU A 329 8.49 16.38 -5.02
CA GLU A 329 9.28 15.31 -5.60
C GLU A 329 8.58 13.94 -5.52
N VAL A 330 7.64 13.79 -4.58
CA VAL A 330 6.87 12.55 -4.36
C VAL A 330 5.54 12.56 -5.10
N ALA A 331 4.88 13.73 -5.13
CA ALA A 331 3.50 13.85 -5.59
C ALA A 331 3.32 13.37 -7.03
N GLY A 332 2.54 12.30 -7.19
CA GLY A 332 2.16 11.77 -8.50
C GLY A 332 3.11 10.77 -9.11
N LYS A 333 4.19 10.44 -8.44
CA LYS A 333 5.12 9.39 -8.88
C LYS A 333 4.75 8.07 -8.20
N THR A 334 5.07 6.96 -8.86
CA THR A 334 4.84 5.61 -8.37
C THR A 334 6.14 4.83 -8.39
N LYS A 335 6.53 4.27 -7.26
CA LYS A 335 7.72 3.42 -7.14
C LYS A 335 7.40 2.02 -7.65
N MET A 336 7.75 1.75 -8.90
CA MET A 336 7.64 0.43 -9.52
C MET A 336 8.79 -0.49 -9.07
N VAL A 337 8.57 -1.80 -9.13
CA VAL A 337 9.67 -2.78 -8.98
C VAL A 337 10.55 -2.68 -10.23
N ASN A 338 11.83 -2.36 -10.05
CA ASN A 338 12.77 -2.41 -11.15
C ASN A 338 12.98 -3.87 -11.57
N VAL A 339 12.87 -4.17 -12.86
CA VAL A 339 13.04 -5.52 -13.40
C VAL A 339 14.44 -6.09 -13.18
N ASP A 340 15.44 -5.22 -12.96
CA ASP A 340 16.80 -5.58 -12.59
C ASP A 340 17.05 -5.56 -11.06
N ASN A 341 15.97 -5.53 -10.26
CA ASN A 341 16.05 -5.54 -8.80
C ASN A 341 16.79 -6.81 -8.32
N GLU A 342 17.63 -6.64 -7.30
CA GLU A 342 18.39 -7.74 -6.72
C GLU A 342 17.51 -8.88 -6.23
N LEU A 343 16.37 -8.56 -5.63
CA LEU A 343 15.40 -9.55 -5.11
C LEU A 343 14.80 -10.41 -6.24
N ILE A 344 14.58 -9.83 -7.44
CA ILE A 344 14.16 -10.56 -8.64
C ILE A 344 15.24 -11.56 -9.07
N ARG A 345 16.48 -11.11 -9.19
CA ARG A 345 17.61 -12.00 -9.55
C ARG A 345 17.81 -13.13 -8.54
N GLN A 346 17.65 -12.83 -7.26
CA GLN A 346 17.73 -13.83 -6.19
C GLN A 346 16.59 -14.84 -6.29
N ALA A 347 15.35 -14.41 -6.56
CA ALA A 347 14.21 -15.30 -6.77
C ALA A 347 14.46 -16.25 -7.97
N GLU A 348 14.92 -15.72 -9.11
CA GLU A 348 15.27 -16.54 -10.27
C GLU A 348 16.43 -17.52 -9.98
N SER A 349 17.40 -17.10 -9.18
CA SER A 349 18.51 -17.98 -8.75
C SER A 349 18.04 -19.14 -7.86
N LEU A 350 16.94 -18.97 -7.13
CA LEU A 350 16.28 -20.03 -6.36
C LEU A 350 15.41 -20.96 -7.24
N GLY A 351 15.30 -20.66 -8.53
CA GLY A 351 14.45 -21.41 -9.46
C GLY A 351 12.98 -20.99 -9.46
N ILE A 352 12.65 -19.85 -8.85
CA ILE A 352 11.30 -19.28 -8.91
C ILE A 352 11.10 -18.68 -10.30
N SER A 353 10.03 -19.06 -10.98
CA SER A 353 9.69 -18.51 -12.30
C SER A 353 8.95 -17.17 -12.14
N LEU A 354 9.30 -16.20 -12.98
CA LEU A 354 8.56 -14.94 -13.11
C LEU A 354 7.61 -14.94 -14.32
N GLY A 355 7.34 -16.10 -14.91
CA GLY A 355 6.45 -16.26 -16.06
C GLY A 355 6.98 -15.63 -17.34
N ARG A 356 8.25 -15.27 -17.43
CA ARG A 356 8.91 -14.73 -18.62
C ARG A 356 9.89 -15.72 -19.22
N LYS A 357 10.17 -15.60 -20.51
CA LYS A 357 11.28 -16.32 -21.14
C LYS A 357 12.59 -15.94 -20.48
N ALA A 358 13.42 -16.95 -20.23
CA ALA A 358 14.76 -16.78 -19.72
C ALA A 358 15.67 -16.03 -20.71
#